data_78f40be3d3665d4d52622d87607aae9b
#
_entry.id   78f40be3d3665d4d52622d87607aae9b
#
_cell.length_a   1.000
_cell.length_b   1.000
_cell.length_c   1.000
_cell.angle_alpha   90.00
_cell.angle_beta   90.00
_cell.angle_gamma   90.00
#
_symmetry.space_group_name_H-M   'P 1'
#
loop_
_entity.id
_entity.type
_entity.pdbx_description
1 polymer ?
#
loop_
_entity_poly.entity_id
_entity_poly.type
_entity_poly.pdbx_seq_one_letter_code
_entity_poly.pdbx_strand_id
1 'polypeptide(L)'
;MFVAIASFPDVPTDRRDEFHAWFAWSNTQLRGTDGLEGRRLLRTSDGAYVALAEHHSAESFAAMHTTEQATRVQVRLAEILTGRPQAARYEVVVELLASGSCCGGGGHGHPQKAVAVDGAGLQVAGRCCQDS
;
A
#
# COMPACT_ATOMS: atom_id res chain seq x y z
N MET A 1 -1.21 -13.29 4.34
CA MET A 1 -1.48 -12.05 3.60
C MET A 1 -1.00 -12.15 2.16
N PHE A 2 -1.75 -11.59 1.26
CA PHE A 2 -1.47 -11.65 -0.16
C PHE A 2 -1.14 -10.25 -0.66
N VAL A 3 -0.14 -10.12 -1.53
CA VAL A 3 0.28 -8.83 -2.05
C VAL A 3 0.29 -8.89 -3.57
N ALA A 4 -0.26 -7.88 -4.22
CA ALA A 4 -0.17 -7.75 -5.66
C ALA A 4 0.58 -6.46 -5.98
N ILE A 5 1.49 -6.53 -6.92
CA ILE A 5 2.23 -5.36 -7.37
C ILE A 5 1.97 -5.20 -8.86
N ALA A 6 1.38 -4.09 -9.23
CA ALA A 6 1.05 -3.81 -10.62
C ALA A 6 2.01 -2.76 -11.16
N SER A 7 2.69 -3.08 -12.24
CA SER A 7 3.57 -2.12 -12.91
C SER A 7 2.79 -1.46 -14.03
N PHE A 8 2.83 -0.14 -14.08
CA PHE A 8 2.05 0.62 -15.07
C PHE A 8 2.91 0.94 -16.29
N PRO A 9 2.28 1.07 -17.46
CA PRO A 9 2.98 1.61 -18.62
C PRO A 9 3.42 3.04 -18.34
N ASP A 10 4.25 3.60 -19.19
CA ASP A 10 4.75 4.95 -18.99
C ASP A 10 3.60 5.93 -18.88
N VAL A 11 3.69 6.81 -17.90
CA VAL A 11 2.69 7.86 -17.70
C VAL A 11 3.24 9.13 -18.35
N PRO A 12 2.54 9.70 -19.33
CA PRO A 12 3.00 10.94 -19.95
C PRO A 12 3.18 12.02 -18.90
N THR A 13 4.23 12.81 -19.06
CA THR A 13 4.57 13.83 -18.08
C THR A 13 3.41 14.79 -17.83
N ASP A 14 2.71 15.16 -18.87
CA ASP A 14 1.59 16.10 -18.77
C ASP A 14 0.32 15.44 -18.22
N ARG A 15 0.33 14.14 -17.97
CA ARG A 15 -0.82 13.45 -17.38
C ARG A 15 -0.54 12.88 -16.00
N ARG A 16 0.59 13.21 -15.41
CA ARG A 16 0.94 12.69 -14.10
C ARG A 16 -0.04 13.09 -13.01
N ASP A 17 -0.46 14.34 -13.02
CA ASP A 17 -1.42 14.79 -12.01
C ASP A 17 -2.74 14.08 -12.18
N GLU A 18 -3.16 13.86 -13.40
CA GLU A 18 -4.38 13.13 -13.69
C GLU A 18 -4.26 11.68 -13.22
N PHE A 19 -3.11 11.08 -13.43
CA PHE A 19 -2.86 9.71 -13.00
C PHE A 19 -2.89 9.60 -11.47
N HIS A 20 -2.26 10.54 -10.77
CA HIS A 20 -2.30 10.56 -9.30
C HIS A 20 -3.73 10.72 -8.81
N ALA A 21 -4.48 11.63 -9.43
CA ALA A 21 -5.87 11.84 -9.05
C ALA A 21 -6.71 10.59 -9.31
N TRP A 22 -6.43 9.88 -10.41
CA TRP A 22 -7.10 8.63 -10.69
C TRP A 22 -6.87 7.61 -9.58
N PHE A 23 -5.63 7.48 -9.12
CA PHE A 23 -5.33 6.49 -8.08
C PHE A 23 -6.04 6.87 -6.78
N ALA A 24 -6.02 8.14 -6.41
CA ALA A 24 -6.71 8.59 -5.20
C ALA A 24 -8.21 8.33 -5.31
N TRP A 25 -8.79 8.62 -6.47
CA TRP A 25 -10.20 8.34 -6.70
C TRP A 25 -10.49 6.83 -6.64
N SER A 26 -9.59 6.02 -7.21
CA SER A 26 -9.78 4.57 -7.18
C SER A 26 -9.80 4.04 -5.75
N ASN A 27 -9.03 4.65 -4.87
CA ASN A 27 -9.06 4.25 -3.46
C ASN A 27 -10.42 4.51 -2.84
N THR A 28 -11.09 5.59 -3.22
CA THR A 28 -12.43 5.85 -2.71
C THR A 28 -13.45 4.85 -3.26
N GLN A 29 -13.27 4.42 -4.50
CA GLN A 29 -14.17 3.45 -5.12
C GLN A 29 -14.03 2.07 -4.49
N LEU A 30 -12.81 1.71 -4.11
CA LEU A 30 -12.53 0.37 -3.60
C LEU A 30 -12.55 0.29 -2.08
N ARG A 31 -12.73 1.42 -1.40
CA ARG A 31 -12.78 1.44 0.05
C ARG A 31 -13.89 0.53 0.53
N GLY A 32 -13.61 -0.26 1.54
CA GLY A 32 -14.61 -1.17 2.08
C GLY A 32 -14.74 -2.50 1.34
N THR A 33 -13.92 -2.70 0.30
CA THR A 33 -13.93 -3.99 -0.40
C THR A 33 -13.46 -5.07 0.56
N ASP A 34 -14.19 -6.17 0.56
CA ASP A 34 -13.89 -7.28 1.44
C ASP A 34 -12.49 -7.80 1.20
N GLY A 35 -11.70 -7.89 2.25
CA GLY A 35 -10.34 -8.41 2.17
C GLY A 35 -9.28 -7.42 1.75
N LEU A 36 -9.65 -6.24 1.29
CA LEU A 36 -8.66 -5.25 0.89
C LEU A 36 -8.11 -4.56 2.14
N GLU A 37 -6.80 -4.66 2.34
CA GLU A 37 -6.17 -4.14 3.55
C GLU A 37 -5.39 -2.86 3.31
N GLY A 38 -4.95 -2.60 2.09
CA GLY A 38 -4.25 -1.37 1.79
C GLY A 38 -3.85 -1.29 0.35
N ARG A 39 -3.65 -0.07 -0.12
CA ARG A 39 -3.17 0.19 -1.48
C ARG A 39 -2.24 1.38 -1.44
N ARG A 40 -1.19 1.32 -2.22
CA ARG A 40 -0.24 2.42 -2.33
C ARG A 40 0.21 2.57 -3.77
N LEU A 41 0.39 3.82 -4.20
CA LEU A 41 1.01 4.11 -5.49
C LEU A 41 2.45 4.51 -5.20
N LEU A 42 3.39 3.83 -5.80
CA LEU A 42 4.81 4.04 -5.58
C LEU A 42 5.46 4.51 -6.86
N ARG A 43 6.53 5.27 -6.74
CA ARG A 43 7.30 5.71 -7.89
C ARG A 43 8.70 5.18 -7.75
N THR A 44 9.23 4.59 -8.80
CA THR A 44 10.60 4.09 -8.78
C THR A 44 11.58 5.24 -8.96
N SER A 45 12.85 4.98 -8.75
CA SER A 45 13.88 6.02 -8.86
C SER A 45 13.98 6.56 -10.28
N ASP A 46 13.61 5.78 -11.29
CA ASP A 46 13.64 6.24 -12.67
C ASP A 46 12.30 6.81 -13.14
N GLY A 47 11.37 7.01 -12.22
CA GLY A 47 10.12 7.70 -12.53
C GLY A 47 8.98 6.84 -12.99
N ALA A 48 9.13 5.52 -12.97
CA ALA A 48 8.02 4.62 -13.29
C ALA A 48 7.11 4.45 -12.09
N TYR A 49 5.90 3.99 -12.33
CA TYR A 49 4.93 3.81 -11.26
C TYR A 49 4.58 2.34 -11.06
N VAL A 50 4.39 1.96 -9.80
CA VAL A 50 3.84 0.66 -9.46
C VAL A 50 2.80 0.84 -8.37
N ALA A 51 1.81 -0.02 -8.33
CA ALA A 51 0.80 -0.01 -7.27
C ALA A 51 0.97 -1.26 -6.43
N LEU A 52 0.96 -1.09 -5.13
CA LEU A 52 1.00 -2.19 -4.18
C LEU A 52 -0.39 -2.34 -3.60
N ALA A 53 -0.93 -3.54 -3.62
CA ALA A 53 -2.22 -3.80 -2.99
C ALA A 53 -2.05 -4.98 -2.04
N GLU A 54 -2.54 -4.81 -0.82
CA GLU A 54 -2.49 -5.84 0.20
C GLU A 54 -3.89 -6.38 0.42
N HIS A 55 -4.04 -7.68 0.38
CA HIS A 55 -5.32 -8.33 0.56
C HIS A 55 -5.21 -9.45 1.58
N HIS A 56 -6.33 -9.80 2.17
CA HIS A 56 -6.39 -10.89 3.12
C HIS A 56 -5.96 -12.20 2.45
N SER A 57 -6.39 -12.43 1.22
CA SER A 57 -6.10 -13.67 0.52
C SER A 57 -6.09 -13.45 -0.99
N ALA A 58 -5.59 -14.44 -1.72
CA ALA A 58 -5.65 -14.41 -3.18
C ALA A 58 -7.08 -14.43 -3.66
N GLU A 59 -7.95 -15.14 -2.93
CA GLU A 59 -9.37 -15.24 -3.27
C GLU A 59 -10.07 -13.89 -3.16
N SER A 60 -9.79 -13.14 -2.09
CA SER A 60 -10.40 -11.83 -1.94
C SER A 60 -9.89 -10.86 -3.01
N PHE A 61 -8.63 -10.99 -3.39
CA PHE A 61 -8.08 -10.17 -4.45
C PHE A 61 -8.78 -10.47 -5.79
N ALA A 62 -8.95 -11.75 -6.10
CA ALA A 62 -9.63 -12.15 -7.33
C ALA A 62 -11.09 -11.68 -7.32
N ALA A 63 -11.75 -11.80 -6.18
CA ALA A 63 -13.14 -11.40 -6.07
C ALA A 63 -13.31 -9.88 -6.27
N MET A 64 -12.36 -9.09 -5.80
CA MET A 64 -12.41 -7.66 -5.96
C MET A 64 -12.45 -7.29 -7.45
N HIS A 65 -11.71 -8.00 -8.27
CA HIS A 65 -11.63 -7.71 -9.70
C HIS A 65 -12.90 -8.03 -10.46
N THR A 66 -13.86 -8.70 -9.83
CA THR A 66 -15.14 -8.99 -10.48
C THR A 66 -16.20 -7.95 -10.10
N THR A 67 -15.85 -6.96 -9.27
CA THR A 67 -16.83 -5.98 -8.83
C THR A 67 -17.00 -4.88 -9.87
N GLU A 68 -18.14 -4.22 -9.80
CA GLU A 68 -18.43 -3.09 -10.66
C GLU A 68 -17.47 -1.95 -10.40
N GLN A 69 -17.11 -1.75 -9.13
CA GLN A 69 -16.18 -0.70 -8.73
C GLN A 69 -14.84 -0.91 -9.40
N ALA A 70 -14.33 -2.15 -9.40
CA ALA A 70 -13.05 -2.44 -10.02
C ALA A 70 -13.12 -2.21 -11.52
N THR A 71 -14.25 -2.55 -12.15
CA THR A 71 -14.42 -2.30 -13.57
C THR A 71 -14.37 -0.81 -13.88
N ARG A 72 -15.05 0.01 -13.08
CA ARG A 72 -15.03 1.45 -13.28
C ARG A 72 -13.61 2.01 -13.14
N VAL A 73 -12.85 1.50 -12.19
CA VAL A 73 -11.48 1.92 -11.97
C VAL A 73 -10.63 1.62 -13.21
N GLN A 74 -10.79 0.44 -13.77
CA GLN A 74 -10.01 0.05 -14.95
C GLN A 74 -10.42 0.82 -16.19
N VAL A 75 -11.69 1.06 -16.38
CA VAL A 75 -12.18 1.81 -17.52
C VAL A 75 -11.61 3.22 -17.50
N ARG A 76 -11.60 3.84 -16.32
CA ARG A 76 -11.08 5.19 -16.19
C ARG A 76 -9.58 5.24 -16.45
N LEU A 77 -8.86 4.23 -15.99
CA LEU A 77 -7.43 4.16 -16.23
C LEU A 77 -7.15 4.08 -17.74
N ALA A 78 -7.95 3.33 -18.47
CA ALA A 78 -7.75 3.18 -19.90
C ALA A 78 -7.90 4.50 -20.65
N GLU A 79 -8.54 5.49 -20.05
CA GLU A 79 -8.65 6.81 -20.64
C GLU A 79 -7.40 7.65 -20.43
N ILE A 80 -6.55 7.25 -19.49
CA ILE A 80 -5.35 8.00 -19.15
C ILE A 80 -4.11 7.39 -19.77
N LEU A 81 -4.03 6.06 -19.74
CA LEU A 81 -2.84 5.34 -20.20
C LEU A 81 -3.17 4.45 -21.38
N THR A 82 -2.19 4.32 -22.29
CA THR A 82 -2.29 3.31 -23.32
C THR A 82 -1.62 2.06 -22.77
N GLY A 83 -2.20 0.94 -22.93
CA GLY A 83 -1.66 -0.31 -22.42
C GLY A 83 -2.21 -0.62 -21.04
N ARG A 84 -1.90 -1.77 -20.56
CA ARG A 84 -2.44 -2.29 -19.31
C ARG A 84 -1.35 -2.49 -18.28
N PRO A 85 -1.66 -2.33 -17.00
CA PRO A 85 -0.69 -2.67 -15.97
C PRO A 85 -0.43 -4.17 -15.95
N GLN A 86 0.78 -4.52 -15.59
CA GLN A 86 1.19 -5.91 -15.44
C GLN A 86 1.26 -6.23 -13.97
N ALA A 87 0.48 -7.18 -13.51
CA ALA A 87 0.41 -7.49 -12.09
C ALA A 87 1.18 -8.77 -11.78
N ALA A 88 1.96 -8.71 -10.72
CA ALA A 88 2.60 -9.89 -10.14
C ALA A 88 1.97 -10.12 -8.77
N ARG A 89 1.86 -11.36 -8.39
CA ARG A 89 1.16 -11.76 -7.16
C ARG A 89 2.12 -12.47 -6.25
N TYR A 90 2.00 -12.17 -4.95
CA TYR A 90 2.93 -12.71 -3.97
C TYR A 90 2.18 -13.09 -2.71
N GLU A 91 2.67 -14.11 -2.03
CA GLU A 91 2.16 -14.46 -0.72
C GLU A 91 3.20 -14.04 0.28
N VAL A 92 2.80 -13.35 1.35
CA VAL A 92 3.74 -12.95 2.39
C VAL A 92 4.03 -14.18 3.25
N VAL A 93 5.29 -14.57 3.28
CA VAL A 93 5.66 -15.77 4.02
C VAL A 93 6.35 -15.46 5.34
N VAL A 94 6.97 -14.28 5.44
CA VAL A 94 7.60 -13.84 6.68
C VAL A 94 7.49 -12.33 6.73
N GLU A 95 7.15 -11.77 7.86
CA GLU A 95 7.10 -10.31 7.96
C GLU A 95 7.44 -9.85 9.36
N LEU A 96 7.87 -8.62 9.46
CA LEU A 96 8.06 -7.93 10.71
C LEU A 96 7.16 -6.71 10.65
N LEU A 97 6.26 -6.60 11.59
CA LEU A 97 5.35 -5.47 11.63
C LEU A 97 5.85 -4.50 12.69
N ALA A 98 5.76 -3.23 12.40
CA ALA A 98 6.08 -2.22 13.40
C ALA A 98 5.11 -2.38 14.54
N SER A 99 5.57 -2.20 15.73
CA SER A 99 4.74 -2.34 16.88
C SER A 99 3.76 -1.20 16.95
N GLY A 100 2.54 -1.48 16.72
CA GLY A 100 1.52 -0.47 16.81
C GLY A 100 1.21 -0.11 18.21
N SER A 101 1.51 -0.97 19.09
CA SER A 101 1.20 -0.72 20.46
C SER A 101 1.91 0.49 20.99
N CYS A 102 3.07 0.78 20.49
CA CYS A 102 3.75 1.92 20.96
C CYS A 102 2.97 3.18 20.63
N CYS A 103 2.28 3.22 19.56
CA CYS A 103 1.52 4.38 19.24
C CYS A 103 0.15 4.35 19.81
N GLY A 104 -0.37 3.29 20.01
CA GLY A 104 -1.67 3.21 20.48
C GLY A 104 -1.81 3.16 21.90
N GLY A 105 -1.14 2.70 22.51
CA GLY A 105 -1.45 2.57 23.73
C GLY A 105 -0.91 2.65 24.51
N GLY A 106 -0.64 2.76 24.48
CA GLY A 106 -0.32 3.01 25.28
C GLY A 106 0.37 2.51 26.14
N GLY A 107 0.66 2.49 26.48
CA GLY A 107 1.13 2.10 27.57
C GLY A 107 2.24 1.94 27.79
N HIS A 108 2.44 2.07 27.89
CA HIS A 108 3.25 1.81 28.35
C HIS A 108 4.29 1.87 28.55
N GLY A 109 4.63 1.87 28.53
CA GLY A 109 5.47 2.01 28.80
C GLY A 109 6.51 1.74 28.73
N HIS A 110 6.83 1.68 28.67
CA HIS A 110 7.84 1.47 28.68
C HIS A 110 8.79 1.50 28.63
N PRO A 111 9.02 1.47 28.84
CA PRO A 111 10.01 1.64 28.86
C PRO A 111 10.95 1.32 28.43
N GLN A 112 10.91 1.16 28.28
CA GLN A 112 11.73 0.87 27.93
C GLN A 112 12.54 0.83 27.53
N LYS A 113 12.57 1.06 27.79
CA LYS A 113 13.47 1.20 27.48
C LYS A 113 14.28 0.97 27.13
N ALA A 114 14.17 0.92 27.23
CA ALA A 114 15.01 0.82 26.97
C ALA A 114 15.85 0.59 26.52
N VAL A 115 15.87 0.62 26.57
CA VAL A 115 16.75 0.46 26.23
C VAL A 115 17.56 0.41 25.66
N ALA A 116 17.69 0.56 25.69
CA ALA A 116 18.48 0.65 25.33
C ALA A 116 19.38 0.46 24.82
N VAL A 117 19.52 0.45 24.72
CA VAL A 117 20.31 0.34 24.32
C VAL A 117 21.12 0.32 23.65
N ASP A 118 21.35 0.30 23.74
CA ASP A 118 22.06 0.42 23.23
C ASP A 118 22.34 0.71 22.30
N GLY A 119 22.19 0.74 22.36
CA GLY A 119 22.34 1.32 21.70
C GLY A 119 22.13 1.50 20.43
N ALA A 120 22.35 1.63 20.04
CA ALA A 120 22.34 1.79 18.95
C ALA A 120 21.23 1.94 18.32
N GLY A 121 20.93 2.27 17.93
CA GLY A 121 20.00 2.46 17.28
C GLY A 121 18.84 1.88 17.40
N LEU A 122 18.72 1.23 17.91
CA LEU A 122 17.70 0.63 18.05
C LEU A 122 16.69 1.28 18.53
N GLN A 123 16.89 2.09 19.16
CA GLN A 123 15.97 2.70 19.74
C GLN A 123 15.08 3.34 18.86
N VAL A 124 15.30 3.36 17.77
CA VAL A 124 14.51 3.88 16.89
C VAL A 124 13.16 3.43 17.07
N ALA A 125 12.97 2.30 17.45
CA ALA A 125 11.70 1.78 17.68
C ALA A 125 10.91 2.63 18.56
N GLY A 126 11.49 3.13 19.49
CA GLY A 126 10.79 3.92 20.40
C GLY A 126 10.24 5.14 19.86
N ARG A 127 10.72 5.56 18.80
CA ARG A 127 10.26 6.67 18.27
C ARG A 127 8.88 6.66 17.83
N CYS A 128 8.36 5.63 17.50
CA CYS A 128 7.02 5.54 17.15
C CYS A 128 6.14 6.17 18.19
N CYS A 129 6.39 5.91 19.40
CA CYS A 129 5.59 6.45 20.44
C CYS A 129 5.69 7.90 20.54
N GLN A 130 6.84 8.40 20.30
CA GLN A 130 7.00 9.77 20.43
C GLN A 130 6.40 10.54 19.35
N ASP A 131 6.39 10.05 18.18
CA ASP A 131 5.84 10.73 17.09
C ASP A 131 4.38 10.83 17.17
N SER A 132 3.78 9.99 17.84
CA SER A 132 2.36 10.06 18.01
C SER A 132 1.99 11.05 19.04
#